data_ceae057358b3f544eceea5084980a26d
#
_entry.id   ceae057358b3f544eceea5084980a26d
#
_cell.length_a   1.000
_cell.length_b   1.000
_cell.length_c   1.000
_cell.angle_alpha   90.00
_cell.angle_beta   90.00
_cell.angle_gamma   90.00
#
_symmetry.space_group_name_H-M   'P 1'
#
loop_
_entity.id
_entity.type
_entity.pdbx_description
1 polymer ?
#
loop_
_entity_poly.entity_id
_entity_poly.type
_entity_poly.pdbx_seq_one_letter_code
_entity_poly.pdbx_strand_id
1 'polypeptide(L)'
;TPLYSSAASDVYKRQILGRGIGQVMFQNNALSGLLMLIGIFLGSWQMGILAVCGNIVSTLTAYFSGYERNDIREGLYGFNGTLVGIAYGVFMILSVESLILLIITSAFSTWIAYLFSRQHLLYGFTAPFILAVWGMLGVCTWFIPDLLLVSDTITNTTQNIDYFQALCLGIGQVMFQGNTILAGLFFLVGILVNSFPNSLYTILGTLLPIPVAIILGIDTESINAGLMGYNGVLCAIALGGTDWKSCIWAMGAVILSTILQIIGMKLGITTLT
;
A
#
# COMPACT_ATOMS: atom_id res chain seq x y z
N THR A 1 -39.87 0.21 5.18
CA THR A 1 -39.99 1.34 4.24
C THR A 1 -38.79 1.34 3.29
N PRO A 2 -38.98 1.47 1.94
CA PRO A 2 -37.91 1.29 0.95
C PRO A 2 -36.73 2.28 1.10
N LEU A 3 -36.96 3.48 1.63
CA LEU A 3 -35.91 4.49 1.87
C LEU A 3 -34.90 4.08 2.96
N TYR A 4 -35.32 3.36 3.98
CA TYR A 4 -34.42 2.90 5.05
C TYR A 4 -33.51 1.76 4.56
N SER A 5 -34.02 0.90 3.69
CA SER A 5 -33.24 -0.21 3.12
C SER A 5 -32.20 0.28 2.10
N SER A 6 -32.49 1.34 1.34
CA SER A 6 -31.52 1.94 0.40
C SER A 6 -30.40 2.66 1.15
N ALA A 7 -30.72 3.46 2.18
CA ALA A 7 -29.70 4.14 2.99
C ALA A 7 -28.79 3.15 3.72
N ALA A 8 -29.33 2.07 4.30
CA ALA A 8 -28.53 1.01 4.92
C ALA A 8 -27.62 0.30 3.91
N SER A 9 -28.12 0.06 2.68
CA SER A 9 -27.31 -0.53 1.59
C SER A 9 -26.16 0.39 1.18
N ASP A 10 -26.37 1.70 1.13
CA ASP A 10 -25.36 2.67 0.71
C ASP A 10 -24.30 2.88 1.79
N VAL A 11 -24.68 2.93 3.06
CA VAL A 11 -23.74 2.93 4.20
C VAL A 11 -22.87 1.68 4.17
N TYR A 12 -23.47 0.54 3.91
CA TYR A 12 -22.79 -0.74 3.83
C TYR A 12 -21.75 -0.79 2.69
N LYS A 13 -22.10 -0.31 1.50
CA LYS A 13 -21.17 -0.23 0.35
C LYS A 13 -19.97 0.67 0.65
N ARG A 14 -20.20 1.83 1.28
CA ARG A 14 -19.14 2.76 1.69
C ARG A 14 -18.20 2.12 2.70
N GLN A 15 -18.70 1.29 3.61
CA GLN A 15 -17.87 0.56 4.57
C GLN A 15 -16.95 -0.45 3.90
N ILE A 16 -17.41 -1.15 2.85
CA ILE A 16 -16.58 -2.09 2.08
C ILE A 16 -15.39 -1.37 1.45
N LEU A 17 -15.64 -0.23 0.77
CA LEU A 17 -14.56 0.55 0.15
C LEU A 17 -13.60 1.11 1.19
N GLY A 18 -14.11 1.66 2.29
CA GLY A 18 -13.27 2.14 3.40
C GLY A 18 -12.39 1.02 3.98
N ARG A 19 -12.97 -0.16 4.23
CA ARG A 19 -12.19 -1.32 4.68
C ARG A 19 -11.13 -1.73 3.65
N GLY A 20 -11.47 -1.73 2.36
CA GLY A 20 -10.52 -2.03 1.29
C GLY A 20 -9.28 -1.11 1.33
N ILE A 21 -9.46 0.19 1.59
CA ILE A 21 -8.32 1.10 1.76
C ILE A 21 -7.57 0.80 3.07
N GLY A 22 -8.29 0.60 4.19
CA GLY A 22 -7.68 0.27 5.48
C GLY A 22 -6.88 -1.03 5.46
N GLN A 23 -7.35 -2.04 4.70
CA GLN A 23 -6.69 -3.34 4.57
C GLN A 23 -5.32 -3.28 3.91
N VAL A 24 -4.98 -2.21 3.20
CA VAL A 24 -3.60 -2.00 2.71
C VAL A 24 -2.60 -2.05 3.89
N MET A 25 -3.01 -1.56 5.06
CA MET A 25 -2.21 -1.59 6.29
C MET A 25 -2.83 -2.52 7.35
N PHE A 26 -3.53 -3.57 6.93
CA PHE A 26 -4.18 -4.58 7.78
C PHE A 26 -5.22 -4.02 8.75
N GLN A 27 -5.86 -2.89 8.43
CA GLN A 27 -6.90 -2.29 9.26
C GLN A 27 -8.29 -2.60 8.69
N ASN A 28 -8.96 -3.61 9.25
CA ASN A 28 -10.36 -3.94 8.89
C ASN A 28 -11.34 -2.94 9.52
N ASN A 29 -11.16 -1.66 9.21
CA ASN A 29 -11.96 -0.56 9.74
C ASN A 29 -12.19 0.52 8.68
N ALA A 30 -13.46 0.86 8.43
CA ALA A 30 -13.81 1.84 7.41
C ALA A 30 -13.36 3.27 7.76
N LEU A 31 -13.34 3.63 9.05
CA LEU A 31 -12.87 4.94 9.50
C LEU A 31 -11.36 5.07 9.32
N SER A 32 -10.60 4.00 9.63
CA SER A 32 -9.17 3.93 9.33
C SER A 32 -8.90 4.14 7.85
N GLY A 33 -9.65 3.43 6.99
CA GLY A 33 -9.54 3.61 5.54
C GLY A 33 -9.91 5.01 5.06
N LEU A 34 -10.90 5.64 5.67
CA LEU A 34 -11.25 7.04 5.35
C LEU A 34 -10.11 8.00 5.71
N LEU A 35 -9.50 7.86 6.89
CA LEU A 35 -8.35 8.66 7.31
C LEU A 35 -7.15 8.46 6.37
N MET A 36 -6.89 7.21 5.97
CA MET A 36 -5.85 6.90 4.99
C MET A 36 -6.17 7.52 3.63
N LEU A 37 -7.42 7.46 3.18
CA LEU A 37 -7.83 8.10 1.92
C LEU A 37 -7.61 9.62 1.96
N ILE A 38 -7.93 10.27 3.07
CA ILE A 38 -7.63 11.71 3.26
C ILE A 38 -6.12 11.94 3.13
N GLY A 39 -5.28 11.10 3.74
CA GLY A 39 -3.84 11.18 3.60
C GLY A 39 -3.37 11.06 2.14
N ILE A 40 -3.95 10.13 1.37
CA ILE A 40 -3.65 9.99 -0.06
C ILE A 40 -4.04 11.25 -0.84
N PHE A 41 -5.23 11.81 -0.59
CA PHE A 41 -5.69 13.05 -1.24
C PHE A 41 -4.81 14.26 -0.91
N LEU A 42 -4.27 14.33 0.31
CA LEU A 42 -3.32 15.37 0.71
C LEU A 42 -1.97 15.25 -0.01
N GLY A 43 -1.55 14.04 -0.33
CA GLY A 43 -0.35 13.80 -1.13
C GLY A 43 -0.60 14.04 -2.62
N SER A 44 -1.68 13.47 -3.16
CA SER A 44 -2.07 13.64 -4.56
C SER A 44 -3.57 13.36 -4.73
N TRP A 45 -4.31 14.38 -5.17
CA TRP A 45 -5.75 14.21 -5.45
C TRP A 45 -5.99 13.20 -6.59
N GLN A 46 -5.08 13.14 -7.56
CA GLN A 46 -5.16 12.18 -8.67
C GLN A 46 -5.00 10.74 -8.15
N MET A 47 -3.98 10.48 -7.31
CA MET A 47 -3.80 9.17 -6.69
C MET A 47 -5.00 8.79 -5.82
N GLY A 48 -5.62 9.74 -5.11
CA GLY A 48 -6.81 9.50 -4.31
C GLY A 48 -7.99 9.02 -5.16
N ILE A 49 -8.26 9.65 -6.31
CA ILE A 49 -9.31 9.22 -7.25
C ILE A 49 -8.97 7.84 -7.83
N LEU A 50 -7.75 7.64 -8.31
CA LEU A 50 -7.31 6.37 -8.90
C LEU A 50 -7.35 5.23 -7.88
N ALA A 51 -7.00 5.47 -6.62
CA ALA A 51 -7.12 4.52 -5.52
C ALA A 51 -8.57 4.04 -5.32
N VAL A 52 -9.52 4.98 -5.31
CA VAL A 52 -10.95 4.67 -5.18
C VAL A 52 -11.44 3.90 -6.42
N CYS A 53 -11.05 4.31 -7.63
CA CYS A 53 -11.40 3.61 -8.87
C CYS A 53 -10.88 2.17 -8.86
N GLY A 54 -9.61 1.95 -8.53
CA GLY A 54 -9.02 0.61 -8.45
C GLY A 54 -9.70 -0.26 -7.39
N ASN A 55 -10.00 0.30 -6.21
CA ASN A 55 -10.74 -0.39 -5.15
C ASN A 55 -12.12 -0.84 -5.64
N ILE A 56 -12.88 0.06 -6.27
CA ILE A 56 -14.21 -0.24 -6.81
C ILE A 56 -14.11 -1.36 -7.85
N VAL A 57 -13.19 -1.26 -8.81
CA VAL A 57 -13.01 -2.29 -9.86
C VAL A 57 -12.70 -3.64 -9.25
N SER A 58 -11.72 -3.72 -8.33
CA SER A 58 -11.36 -4.98 -7.67
C SER A 58 -12.51 -5.57 -6.86
N THR A 59 -13.23 -4.74 -6.11
CA THR A 59 -14.40 -5.17 -5.33
C THR A 59 -15.53 -5.69 -6.23
N LEU A 60 -15.82 -4.99 -7.33
CA LEU A 60 -16.82 -5.42 -8.31
C LEU A 60 -16.40 -6.70 -9.03
N THR A 61 -15.13 -6.82 -9.41
CA THR A 61 -14.59 -8.03 -10.03
C THR A 61 -14.78 -9.24 -9.11
N ALA A 62 -14.47 -9.12 -7.81
CA ALA A 62 -14.71 -10.17 -6.84
C ALA A 62 -16.20 -10.51 -6.71
N TYR A 63 -17.07 -9.50 -6.70
CA TYR A 63 -18.50 -9.68 -6.60
C TYR A 63 -19.08 -10.42 -7.80
N PHE A 64 -18.74 -10.00 -9.03
CA PHE A 64 -19.22 -10.63 -10.26
C PHE A 64 -18.60 -12.02 -10.51
N SER A 65 -17.39 -12.26 -9.98
CA SER A 65 -16.76 -13.59 -10.01
C SER A 65 -17.37 -14.58 -8.99
N GLY A 66 -18.29 -14.13 -8.14
CA GLY A 66 -18.97 -14.97 -7.16
C GLY A 66 -18.07 -15.38 -5.98
N TYR A 67 -17.05 -14.59 -5.66
CA TYR A 67 -16.15 -14.88 -4.55
C TYR A 67 -16.85 -14.72 -3.19
N GLU A 68 -16.19 -15.17 -2.11
CA GLU A 68 -16.81 -15.22 -0.80
C GLU A 68 -17.22 -13.83 -0.31
N ARG A 69 -18.50 -13.71 0.07
CA ARG A 69 -19.10 -12.43 0.45
C ARG A 69 -18.46 -11.81 1.70
N ASN A 70 -17.99 -12.65 2.63
CA ASN A 70 -17.33 -12.17 3.83
C ASN A 70 -15.99 -11.49 3.51
N ASP A 71 -15.18 -12.10 2.64
CA ASP A 71 -13.91 -11.53 2.18
C ASP A 71 -14.13 -10.20 1.46
N ILE A 72 -15.17 -10.11 0.60
CA ILE A 72 -15.54 -8.87 -0.07
C ILE A 72 -15.94 -7.81 0.97
N ARG A 73 -16.75 -8.16 1.98
CA ARG A 73 -17.20 -7.27 3.05
C ARG A 73 -16.06 -6.73 3.91
N GLU A 74 -15.03 -7.53 4.12
CA GLU A 74 -13.84 -7.17 4.86
C GLU A 74 -12.81 -6.38 4.03
N GLY A 75 -13.09 -6.16 2.72
CA GLY A 75 -12.23 -5.38 1.84
C GLY A 75 -11.00 -6.12 1.33
N LEU A 76 -10.94 -7.47 1.49
CA LEU A 76 -9.76 -8.28 1.16
C LEU A 76 -9.42 -8.35 -0.33
N TYR A 77 -10.33 -7.97 -1.20
CA TYR A 77 -10.05 -7.81 -2.64
C TYR A 77 -9.80 -6.35 -3.02
N GLY A 78 -10.50 -5.41 -2.35
CA GLY A 78 -10.42 -3.99 -2.65
C GLY A 78 -9.05 -3.38 -2.41
N PHE A 79 -8.28 -3.88 -1.43
CA PHE A 79 -6.98 -3.29 -1.07
C PHE A 79 -5.92 -3.43 -2.19
N ASN A 80 -5.90 -4.56 -2.90
CA ASN A 80 -5.01 -4.72 -4.05
C ASN A 80 -5.34 -3.72 -5.17
N GLY A 81 -6.65 -3.51 -5.45
CA GLY A 81 -7.08 -2.50 -6.40
C GLY A 81 -6.76 -1.07 -5.96
N THR A 82 -6.85 -0.77 -4.66
CA THR A 82 -6.41 0.51 -4.10
C THR A 82 -4.95 0.79 -4.45
N LEU A 83 -4.06 -0.18 -4.19
CA LEU A 83 -2.64 -0.08 -4.50
C LEU A 83 -2.37 0.01 -6.00
N VAL A 84 -3.10 -0.76 -6.84
CA VAL A 84 -3.02 -0.62 -8.30
C VAL A 84 -3.36 0.81 -8.71
N GLY A 85 -4.46 1.37 -8.20
CA GLY A 85 -4.86 2.74 -8.53
C GLY A 85 -3.78 3.78 -8.16
N ILE A 86 -3.20 3.67 -6.96
CA ILE A 86 -2.13 4.56 -6.52
C ILE A 86 -0.88 4.40 -7.42
N ALA A 87 -0.48 3.17 -7.73
CA ALA A 87 0.66 2.88 -8.61
C ALA A 87 0.50 3.50 -10.00
N TYR A 88 -0.73 3.53 -10.53
CA TYR A 88 -1.00 4.24 -11.80
C TYR A 88 -0.73 5.73 -11.69
N GLY A 89 -1.06 6.37 -10.57
CA GLY A 89 -0.72 7.77 -10.32
C GLY A 89 0.77 8.03 -10.18
N VAL A 90 1.58 7.00 -9.87
CA VAL A 90 3.04 7.08 -9.77
C VAL A 90 3.74 6.84 -11.10
N PHE A 91 3.30 5.83 -11.86
CA PHE A 91 4.05 5.30 -13.00
C PHE A 91 3.45 5.65 -14.36
N MET A 92 2.20 6.12 -14.42
CA MET A 92 1.49 6.29 -15.68
C MET A 92 1.07 7.74 -15.94
N ILE A 93 1.18 8.16 -17.19
CA ILE A 93 0.54 9.41 -17.67
C ILE A 93 -0.98 9.19 -17.66
N LEU A 94 -1.72 10.15 -17.08
CA LEU A 94 -3.18 10.06 -17.02
C LEU A 94 -3.78 10.28 -18.40
N SER A 95 -4.30 9.22 -18.99
CA SER A 95 -4.96 9.18 -20.29
C SER A 95 -6.11 8.18 -20.29
N VAL A 96 -6.91 8.15 -21.35
CA VAL A 96 -8.01 7.17 -21.49
C VAL A 96 -7.44 5.74 -21.53
N GLU A 97 -6.34 5.55 -22.21
CA GLU A 97 -5.64 4.26 -22.33
C GLU A 97 -5.14 3.78 -20.98
N SER A 98 -4.53 4.67 -20.18
CA SER A 98 -4.07 4.31 -18.84
C SER A 98 -5.22 3.98 -17.90
N LEU A 99 -6.38 4.63 -18.02
CA LEU A 99 -7.58 4.29 -17.25
C LEU A 99 -8.15 2.91 -17.63
N ILE A 100 -8.14 2.56 -18.91
CA ILE A 100 -8.56 1.23 -19.36
C ILE A 100 -7.60 0.17 -18.79
N LEU A 101 -6.29 0.40 -18.86
CA LEU A 101 -5.28 -0.48 -18.30
C LEU A 101 -5.43 -0.60 -16.77
N LEU A 102 -5.76 0.47 -16.06
CA LEU A 102 -6.05 0.44 -14.61
C LEU A 102 -7.20 -0.54 -14.32
N ILE A 103 -8.29 -0.50 -15.08
CA ILE A 103 -9.42 -1.40 -14.91
C ILE A 103 -8.97 -2.85 -15.10
N ILE A 104 -8.23 -3.13 -16.18
CA ILE A 104 -7.72 -4.47 -16.50
C ILE A 104 -6.77 -4.96 -15.40
N THR A 105 -5.81 -4.13 -14.97
CA THR A 105 -4.82 -4.50 -13.96
C THR A 105 -5.46 -4.71 -12.58
N SER A 106 -6.45 -3.89 -12.20
CA SER A 106 -7.18 -4.05 -10.95
C SER A 106 -8.00 -5.34 -10.93
N ALA A 107 -8.68 -5.66 -12.04
CA ALA A 107 -9.39 -6.93 -12.17
C ALA A 107 -8.42 -8.12 -12.12
N PHE A 108 -7.29 -8.02 -12.82
CA PHE A 108 -6.25 -9.06 -12.84
C PHE A 108 -5.64 -9.29 -11.44
N SER A 109 -5.35 -8.23 -10.69
CA SER A 109 -4.88 -8.34 -9.30
C SER A 109 -5.87 -9.08 -8.41
N THR A 110 -7.18 -8.89 -8.64
CA THR A 110 -8.24 -9.60 -7.91
C THR A 110 -8.24 -11.10 -8.21
N TRP A 111 -8.07 -11.49 -9.46
CA TRP A 111 -7.98 -12.91 -9.84
C TRP A 111 -6.72 -13.57 -9.24
N ILE A 112 -5.58 -12.87 -9.26
CA ILE A 112 -4.38 -13.36 -8.59
C ILE A 112 -4.63 -13.50 -7.08
N ALA A 113 -5.27 -12.51 -6.43
CA ALA A 113 -5.60 -12.57 -4.99
C ALA A 113 -6.48 -13.79 -4.67
N TYR A 114 -7.44 -14.09 -5.53
CA TYR A 114 -8.27 -15.29 -5.38
C TYR A 114 -7.48 -16.59 -5.53
N LEU A 115 -6.51 -16.66 -6.44
CA LEU A 115 -5.64 -17.83 -6.54
C LEU A 115 -4.82 -18.04 -5.27
N PHE A 116 -4.31 -16.96 -4.66
CA PHE A 116 -3.62 -17.02 -3.37
C PHE A 116 -4.55 -17.44 -2.23
N SER A 117 -5.81 -16.99 -2.22
CA SER A 117 -6.76 -17.36 -1.17
C SER A 117 -7.17 -18.83 -1.20
N ARG A 118 -7.15 -19.48 -2.38
CA ARG A 118 -7.48 -20.90 -2.55
C ARG A 118 -6.38 -21.84 -2.10
N GLN A 119 -5.15 -21.40 -2.12
CA GLN A 119 -4.03 -22.19 -1.62
C GLN A 119 -3.79 -21.83 -0.15
N HIS A 120 -3.91 -22.75 0.76
CA HIS A 120 -3.71 -22.53 2.20
C HIS A 120 -2.23 -22.44 2.62
N LEU A 121 -1.30 -22.47 1.67
CA LEU A 121 0.13 -22.55 1.95
C LEU A 121 0.78 -21.16 2.14
N LEU A 122 0.36 -20.15 1.35
CA LEU A 122 0.95 -18.80 1.35
C LEU A 122 -0.16 -17.75 1.39
N TYR A 123 -0.05 -16.84 2.33
CA TYR A 123 -0.88 -15.63 2.32
C TYR A 123 -0.39 -14.67 1.23
N GLY A 124 -1.30 -14.23 0.37
CA GLY A 124 -0.95 -13.38 -0.77
C GLY A 124 -0.47 -11.98 -0.39
N PHE A 125 -1.02 -11.42 0.71
CA PHE A 125 -0.77 -10.03 1.11
C PHE A 125 -0.82 -9.06 -0.10
N THR A 126 0.23 -8.29 -0.33
CA THR A 126 0.38 -7.38 -1.47
C THR A 126 0.93 -8.02 -2.74
N ALA A 127 1.32 -9.32 -2.71
CA ALA A 127 1.87 -9.99 -3.89
C ALA A 127 0.95 -9.94 -5.13
N PRO A 128 -0.39 -10.08 -5.01
CA PRO A 128 -1.28 -9.95 -6.16
C PRO A 128 -1.18 -8.59 -6.86
N PHE A 129 -1.14 -7.52 -6.09
CA PHE A 129 -0.90 -6.17 -6.60
C PHE A 129 0.46 -6.05 -7.29
N ILE A 130 1.55 -6.50 -6.64
CA ILE A 130 2.91 -6.43 -7.17
C ILE A 130 3.01 -7.15 -8.52
N LEU A 131 2.52 -8.39 -8.60
CA LEU A 131 2.56 -9.19 -9.82
C LEU A 131 1.74 -8.54 -10.96
N ALA A 132 0.57 -8.00 -10.63
CA ALA A 132 -0.28 -7.35 -11.62
C ALA A 132 0.37 -6.06 -12.15
N VAL A 133 0.94 -5.24 -11.27
CA VAL A 133 1.60 -3.98 -11.66
C VAL A 133 2.92 -4.25 -12.40
N TRP A 134 3.74 -5.19 -11.96
CA TRP A 134 4.95 -5.57 -12.72
C TRP A 134 4.61 -6.10 -14.12
N GLY A 135 3.58 -6.92 -14.23
CA GLY A 135 3.11 -7.38 -15.54
C GLY A 135 2.68 -6.22 -16.44
N MET A 136 1.92 -5.28 -15.90
CA MET A 136 1.48 -4.08 -16.62
C MET A 136 2.67 -3.19 -17.01
N LEU A 137 3.59 -2.89 -16.08
CA LEU A 137 4.79 -2.09 -16.37
C LEU A 137 5.64 -2.76 -17.46
N GLY A 138 5.80 -4.09 -17.40
CA GLY A 138 6.48 -4.86 -18.45
C GLY A 138 5.81 -4.70 -19.81
N VAL A 139 4.49 -4.87 -19.89
CA VAL A 139 3.73 -4.66 -21.13
C VAL A 139 3.89 -3.23 -21.64
N CYS A 140 3.74 -2.22 -20.77
CA CYS A 140 3.88 -0.82 -21.17
C CYS A 140 5.29 -0.51 -21.68
N THR A 141 6.32 -0.99 -20.99
CA THR A 141 7.72 -0.77 -21.40
C THR A 141 8.02 -1.30 -22.81
N TRP A 142 7.43 -2.45 -23.18
CA TRP A 142 7.69 -3.09 -24.47
C TRP A 142 6.78 -2.61 -25.60
N PHE A 143 5.51 -2.25 -25.30
CA PHE A 143 4.51 -1.99 -26.35
C PHE A 143 4.01 -0.56 -26.39
N ILE A 144 4.01 0.16 -25.22
CA ILE A 144 3.40 1.48 -25.11
C ILE A 144 4.22 2.35 -24.13
N PRO A 145 5.54 2.56 -24.39
CA PRO A 145 6.41 3.30 -23.45
C PRO A 145 5.96 4.75 -23.22
N ASP A 146 5.28 5.35 -24.18
CA ASP A 146 4.77 6.72 -24.10
C ASP A 146 3.73 6.94 -22.99
N LEU A 147 3.17 5.88 -22.43
CA LEU A 147 2.25 5.95 -21.29
C LEU A 147 2.98 5.99 -19.94
N LEU A 148 4.28 5.71 -19.90
CA LEU A 148 5.04 5.70 -18.65
C LEU A 148 5.54 7.12 -18.31
N LEU A 149 5.39 7.49 -17.04
CA LEU A 149 6.01 8.69 -16.50
C LEU A 149 7.53 8.50 -16.41
N VAL A 150 8.27 9.42 -16.97
CA VAL A 150 9.72 9.50 -16.77
C VAL A 150 9.96 10.19 -15.42
N SER A 151 10.55 9.47 -14.49
CA SER A 151 10.89 10.04 -13.18
C SER A 151 12.21 10.82 -13.29
N ASP A 152 12.14 12.13 -13.15
CA ASP A 152 13.35 12.94 -12.97
C ASP A 152 13.88 12.73 -11.54
N THR A 153 15.08 12.18 -11.44
CA THR A 153 15.79 12.07 -10.16
C THR A 153 16.36 13.44 -9.79
N ILE A 154 15.66 14.17 -8.94
CA ILE A 154 16.19 15.39 -8.32
C ILE A 154 17.05 14.92 -7.13
N THR A 155 18.37 15.01 -7.28
CA THR A 155 19.31 14.73 -6.19
C THR A 155 19.52 15.98 -5.35
N ASN A 156 18.86 16.04 -4.20
CA ASN A 156 19.13 17.02 -3.16
C ASN A 156 20.08 16.37 -2.14
N THR A 157 21.32 16.85 -2.05
CA THR A 157 22.30 16.35 -1.09
C THR A 157 22.01 16.89 0.31
N THR A 158 21.18 16.18 1.08
CA THR A 158 21.02 16.43 2.51
C THR A 158 22.09 15.66 3.29
N GLN A 159 22.81 16.36 4.21
CA GLN A 159 23.90 15.74 4.98
C GLN A 159 23.43 15.06 6.27
N ASN A 160 22.25 15.43 6.79
CA ASN A 160 21.76 14.95 8.08
C ASN A 160 20.47 14.13 7.93
N ILE A 161 20.33 13.10 8.77
CA ILE A 161 19.11 12.29 8.84
C ILE A 161 18.07 13.06 9.68
N ASP A 162 16.90 13.30 9.08
CA ASP A 162 15.71 13.78 9.76
C ASP A 162 14.82 12.57 10.11
N TYR A 163 14.92 12.12 11.36
CA TYR A 163 14.17 10.94 11.84
C TYR A 163 12.65 11.14 11.83
N PHE A 164 12.18 12.38 12.06
CA PHE A 164 10.74 12.65 12.02
C PHE A 164 10.20 12.61 10.58
N GLN A 165 10.92 13.21 9.65
CA GLN A 165 10.60 13.14 8.24
C GLN A 165 10.64 11.69 7.74
N ALA A 166 11.72 10.95 8.04
CA ALA A 166 11.89 9.55 7.65
C ALA A 166 10.77 8.66 8.22
N LEU A 167 10.33 8.90 9.47
CA LEU A 167 9.20 8.22 10.08
C LEU A 167 7.91 8.49 9.31
N CYS A 168 7.55 9.77 9.14
CA CYS A 168 6.27 10.11 8.52
C CYS A 168 6.22 9.69 7.05
N LEU A 169 7.28 9.96 6.29
CA LEU A 169 7.34 9.54 4.89
C LEU A 169 7.43 8.03 4.75
N GLY A 170 8.13 7.33 5.65
CA GLY A 170 8.21 5.86 5.63
C GLY A 170 6.85 5.20 5.84
N ILE A 171 6.00 5.74 6.71
CA ILE A 171 4.61 5.31 6.85
C ILE A 171 3.82 5.66 5.58
N GLY A 172 4.01 6.86 5.03
CA GLY A 172 3.37 7.32 3.80
C GLY A 172 3.72 6.47 2.58
N GLN A 173 4.98 6.03 2.49
CA GLN A 173 5.49 5.21 1.38
C GLN A 173 4.79 3.85 1.26
N VAL A 174 4.14 3.33 2.30
CA VAL A 174 3.30 2.11 2.18
C VAL A 174 2.25 2.26 1.09
N MET A 175 1.76 3.48 0.86
CA MET A 175 0.83 3.82 -0.21
C MET A 175 1.42 4.87 -1.16
N PHE A 176 2.73 4.84 -1.41
CA PHE A 176 3.46 5.73 -2.32
C PHE A 176 3.31 7.23 -2.02
N GLN A 177 3.02 7.60 -0.77
CA GLN A 177 2.89 9.00 -0.36
C GLN A 177 4.21 9.50 0.25
N GLY A 178 5.26 9.63 -0.59
CA GLY A 178 6.59 10.12 -0.18
C GLY A 178 6.77 11.63 -0.31
N ASN A 179 5.72 12.38 -0.66
CA ASN A 179 5.80 13.81 -0.94
C ASN A 179 5.25 14.70 0.19
N THR A 180 4.58 14.13 1.19
CA THR A 180 4.01 14.89 2.31
C THR A 180 4.02 14.11 3.62
N ILE A 181 4.53 14.76 4.66
CA ILE A 181 4.51 14.26 6.05
C ILE A 181 3.07 14.01 6.53
N LEU A 182 2.12 14.83 6.08
CA LEU A 182 0.72 14.73 6.49
C LEU A 182 0.10 13.38 6.14
N ALA A 183 0.44 12.80 4.98
CA ALA A 183 -0.09 11.49 4.60
C ALA A 183 0.29 10.41 5.63
N GLY A 184 1.57 10.35 6.01
CA GLY A 184 2.04 9.40 7.03
C GLY A 184 1.39 9.61 8.39
N LEU A 185 1.17 10.86 8.80
CA LEU A 185 0.46 11.17 10.05
C LEU A 185 -1.01 10.70 9.99
N PHE A 186 -1.73 10.95 8.90
CA PHE A 186 -3.10 10.47 8.72
C PHE A 186 -3.16 8.94 8.70
N PHE A 187 -2.17 8.27 8.11
CA PHE A 187 -2.09 6.81 8.13
C PHE A 187 -1.85 6.28 9.54
N LEU A 188 -0.92 6.88 10.29
CA LEU A 188 -0.65 6.51 11.67
C LEU A 188 -1.89 6.70 12.56
N VAL A 189 -2.60 7.83 12.42
CA VAL A 189 -3.86 8.08 13.15
C VAL A 189 -4.93 7.06 12.72
N GLY A 190 -5.02 6.74 11.43
CA GLY A 190 -5.93 5.70 10.93
C GLY A 190 -5.66 4.34 11.54
N ILE A 191 -4.40 3.96 11.71
CA ILE A 191 -4.02 2.71 12.38
C ILE A 191 -4.36 2.78 13.87
N LEU A 192 -4.05 3.91 14.52
CA LEU A 192 -4.30 4.12 15.95
C LEU A 192 -5.78 4.00 16.31
N VAL A 193 -6.67 4.52 15.47
CA VAL A 193 -8.14 4.43 15.65
C VAL A 193 -8.62 2.97 15.68
N ASN A 194 -7.98 2.08 14.93
CA ASN A 194 -8.35 0.67 14.90
C ASN A 194 -7.58 -0.17 15.93
N SER A 195 -6.28 0.09 16.11
CA SER A 195 -5.43 -0.75 16.95
C SER A 195 -4.22 0.04 17.48
N PHE A 196 -4.22 0.31 18.79
CA PHE A 196 -3.06 0.92 19.45
C PHE A 196 -1.78 0.07 19.31
N PRO A 197 -1.79 -1.27 19.51
CA PRO A 197 -0.59 -2.07 19.28
C PRO A 197 -0.03 -1.95 17.86
N ASN A 198 -0.89 -1.97 16.84
CA ASN A 198 -0.46 -1.84 15.45
C ASN A 198 0.18 -0.47 15.19
N SER A 199 -0.25 0.59 15.87
CA SER A 199 0.41 1.91 15.74
C SER A 199 1.82 1.92 16.32
N LEU A 200 2.07 1.21 17.41
CA LEU A 200 3.40 1.03 17.95
C LEU A 200 4.29 0.20 17.01
N TYR A 201 3.77 -0.89 16.46
CA TYR A 201 4.46 -1.69 15.46
C TYR A 201 4.75 -0.88 14.18
N THR A 202 3.86 0.02 13.78
CA THR A 202 4.08 0.94 12.66
C THR A 202 5.30 1.84 12.90
N ILE A 203 5.39 2.45 14.08
CA ILE A 203 6.53 3.30 14.45
C ILE A 203 7.83 2.49 14.49
N LEU A 204 7.81 1.33 15.14
CA LEU A 204 8.98 0.45 15.24
C LEU A 204 9.39 -0.08 13.85
N GLY A 205 8.43 -0.50 13.03
CA GLY A 205 8.67 -0.99 11.67
C GLY A 205 9.24 0.06 10.73
N THR A 206 8.99 1.34 11.01
CA THR A 206 9.57 2.46 10.23
C THR A 206 10.95 2.86 10.72
N LEU A 207 11.17 2.91 12.03
CA LEU A 207 12.44 3.40 12.62
C LEU A 207 13.54 2.35 12.63
N LEU A 208 13.21 1.07 12.86
CA LEU A 208 14.20 -0.01 12.91
C LEU A 208 14.99 -0.21 11.60
N PRO A 209 14.42 -0.02 10.39
CA PRO A 209 15.16 -0.03 9.14
C PRO A 209 16.27 1.02 9.02
N ILE A 210 16.15 2.17 9.71
CA ILE A 210 17.11 3.28 9.58
C ILE A 210 18.54 2.88 9.96
N PRO A 211 18.81 2.33 11.17
CA PRO A 211 20.16 1.90 11.52
C PRO A 211 20.67 0.78 10.60
N VAL A 212 19.83 -0.12 10.13
CA VAL A 212 20.20 -1.16 9.16
C VAL A 212 20.66 -0.52 7.85
N ALA A 213 19.92 0.46 7.35
CA ALA A 213 20.25 1.20 6.12
C ALA A 213 21.58 1.96 6.25
N ILE A 214 21.82 2.62 7.39
CA ILE A 214 23.08 3.32 7.68
C ILE A 214 24.27 2.34 7.64
N ILE A 215 24.14 1.20 8.31
CA ILE A 215 25.21 0.17 8.33
C ILE A 215 25.48 -0.37 6.92
N LEU A 216 24.45 -0.51 6.09
CA LEU A 216 24.58 -1.00 4.70
C LEU A 216 24.93 0.09 3.68
N GLY A 217 25.21 1.32 4.15
CA GLY A 217 25.70 2.42 3.33
C GLY A 217 24.66 3.02 2.37
N ILE A 218 23.41 3.05 2.79
CA ILE A 218 22.34 3.75 2.05
C ILE A 218 22.48 5.25 2.27
N ASP A 219 22.27 6.02 1.21
CA ASP A 219 22.36 7.47 1.25
C ASP A 219 21.29 8.11 2.14
N THR A 220 21.62 9.27 2.70
CA THR A 220 20.76 10.00 3.64
C THR A 220 19.45 10.46 2.99
N GLU A 221 19.48 10.75 1.68
CA GLU A 221 18.30 11.18 0.94
C GLU A 221 17.25 10.07 0.86
N SER A 222 17.66 8.85 0.50
CA SER A 222 16.79 7.67 0.49
C SER A 222 16.19 7.38 1.87
N ILE A 223 16.97 7.57 2.96
CA ILE A 223 16.48 7.42 4.32
C ILE A 223 15.44 8.50 4.65
N ASN A 224 15.74 9.77 4.37
CA ASN A 224 14.85 10.90 4.63
C ASN A 224 13.57 10.86 3.77
N ALA A 225 13.64 10.28 2.56
CA ALA A 225 12.48 10.03 1.71
C ALA A 225 11.58 8.88 2.23
N GLY A 226 11.96 8.21 3.32
CA GLY A 226 11.18 7.14 3.93
C GLY A 226 11.24 5.82 3.18
N LEU A 227 12.13 5.69 2.18
CA LEU A 227 12.18 4.50 1.32
C LEU A 227 12.57 3.21 2.07
N MET A 228 13.12 3.31 3.27
CA MET A 228 13.53 2.13 4.04
C MET A 228 12.40 1.57 4.92
N GLY A 229 11.38 2.39 5.25
CA GLY A 229 10.39 2.08 6.30
C GLY A 229 9.19 1.25 5.86
N TYR A 230 8.72 1.38 4.63
CA TYR A 230 7.40 0.90 4.23
C TYR A 230 7.21 -0.64 4.33
N ASN A 231 8.17 -1.44 3.91
CA ASN A 231 8.12 -2.89 4.07
C ASN A 231 8.21 -3.30 5.54
N GLY A 232 9.02 -2.57 6.32
CA GLY A 232 9.13 -2.77 7.76
C GLY A 232 7.81 -2.54 8.50
N VAL A 233 7.05 -1.51 8.12
CA VAL A 233 5.70 -1.25 8.66
C VAL A 233 4.79 -2.45 8.45
N LEU A 234 4.71 -2.95 7.22
CA LEU A 234 3.83 -4.07 6.88
C LEU A 234 4.24 -5.36 7.62
N CYS A 235 5.55 -5.67 7.65
CA CYS A 235 6.06 -6.82 8.39
C CYS A 235 5.80 -6.72 9.89
N ALA A 236 5.99 -5.52 10.47
CA ALA A 236 5.78 -5.30 11.89
C ALA A 236 4.31 -5.47 12.30
N ILE A 237 3.37 -4.93 11.51
CA ILE A 237 1.93 -5.08 11.78
C ILE A 237 1.47 -6.53 11.57
N ALA A 238 1.92 -7.17 10.48
CA ALA A 238 1.48 -8.52 10.12
C ALA A 238 1.91 -9.59 11.14
N LEU A 239 3.09 -9.45 11.74
CA LEU A 239 3.66 -10.41 12.69
C LEU A 239 3.60 -9.93 14.14
N GLY A 240 3.23 -8.65 14.35
CA GLY A 240 3.11 -8.05 15.67
C GLY A 240 1.96 -8.67 16.46
N GLY A 241 2.19 -8.86 17.75
CA GLY A 241 1.21 -9.36 18.70
C GLY A 241 1.43 -8.77 20.10
N THR A 242 0.69 -9.24 21.09
CA THR A 242 0.78 -8.74 22.47
C THR A 242 1.83 -9.45 23.32
N ASP A 243 2.39 -10.55 22.81
CA ASP A 243 3.40 -11.34 23.48
C ASP A 243 4.82 -11.00 22.99
N TRP A 244 5.83 -11.22 23.84
CA TRP A 244 7.22 -10.90 23.52
C TRP A 244 7.79 -11.70 22.35
N LYS A 245 7.27 -12.92 22.10
CA LYS A 245 7.69 -13.76 20.97
C LYS A 245 7.28 -13.14 19.64
N SER A 246 6.03 -12.69 19.54
CA SER A 246 5.53 -11.96 18.35
C SER A 246 6.34 -10.69 18.10
N CYS A 247 6.73 -9.98 19.17
CA CYS A 247 7.59 -8.81 19.02
C CYS A 247 8.96 -9.17 18.41
N ILE A 248 9.60 -10.24 18.87
CA ILE A 248 10.88 -10.69 18.30
C ILE A 248 10.73 -11.13 16.84
N TRP A 249 9.68 -11.88 16.50
CA TRP A 249 9.43 -12.29 15.13
C TRP A 249 9.15 -11.06 14.22
N ALA A 250 8.38 -10.10 14.69
CA ALA A 250 8.13 -8.86 13.97
C ALA A 250 9.43 -8.09 13.71
N MET A 251 10.26 -7.90 14.74
CA MET A 251 11.56 -7.22 14.60
C MET A 251 12.50 -7.96 13.63
N GLY A 252 12.60 -9.29 13.74
CA GLY A 252 13.39 -10.11 12.84
C GLY A 252 12.92 -9.98 11.38
N ALA A 253 11.61 -9.99 11.14
CA ALA A 253 11.04 -9.82 9.83
C ALA A 253 11.27 -8.41 9.26
N VAL A 254 11.20 -7.37 10.09
CA VAL A 254 11.53 -5.99 9.69
C VAL A 254 12.98 -5.90 9.20
N ILE A 255 13.92 -6.44 9.96
CA ILE A 255 15.35 -6.43 9.58
C ILE A 255 15.55 -7.21 8.27
N LEU A 256 14.99 -8.41 8.17
CA LEU A 256 15.11 -9.25 6.98
C LEU A 256 14.51 -8.55 5.76
N SER A 257 13.30 -7.99 5.87
CA SER A 257 12.66 -7.28 4.77
C SER A 257 13.46 -6.06 4.31
N THR A 258 14.07 -5.32 5.25
CA THR A 258 14.94 -4.19 4.94
C THR A 258 16.18 -4.63 4.16
N ILE A 259 16.83 -5.71 4.57
CA ILE A 259 17.99 -6.25 3.87
C ILE A 259 17.61 -6.68 2.45
N LEU A 260 16.51 -7.42 2.30
CA LEU A 260 16.02 -7.86 0.99
C LEU A 260 15.66 -6.69 0.08
N GLN A 261 15.03 -5.66 0.63
CA GLN A 261 14.71 -4.43 -0.10
C GLN A 261 15.97 -3.72 -0.60
N ILE A 262 16.99 -3.56 0.26
CA ILE A 262 18.26 -2.94 -0.11
C ILE A 262 18.98 -3.75 -1.19
N ILE A 263 18.95 -5.08 -1.12
CA ILE A 263 19.49 -5.95 -2.18
C ILE A 263 18.73 -5.70 -3.49
N GLY A 264 17.39 -5.68 -3.46
CA GLY A 264 16.57 -5.39 -4.62
C GLY A 264 16.90 -4.04 -5.26
N MET A 265 17.03 -2.99 -4.45
CA MET A 265 17.40 -1.65 -4.93
C MET A 265 18.80 -1.66 -5.60
N LYS A 266 19.79 -2.34 -5.01
CA LYS A 266 21.14 -2.47 -5.59
C LYS A 266 21.16 -3.29 -6.89
N LEU A 267 20.21 -4.18 -7.09
CA LEU A 267 20.03 -4.95 -8.33
C LEU A 267 19.18 -4.21 -9.38
N GLY A 268 18.73 -2.99 -9.10
CA GLY A 268 17.87 -2.21 -10.01
C GLY A 268 16.45 -2.76 -10.15
N ILE A 269 15.99 -3.58 -9.21
CA ILE A 269 14.62 -4.09 -9.21
C ILE A 269 13.70 -2.99 -8.68
N THR A 270 12.65 -2.64 -9.43
CA THR A 270 11.61 -1.73 -8.95
C THR A 270 10.88 -2.38 -7.78
N THR A 271 11.21 -1.93 -6.57
CA THR A 271 10.54 -2.41 -5.36
C THR A 271 9.20 -1.71 -5.23
N LEU A 272 8.12 -2.49 -5.24
CA LEU A 272 6.77 -2.07 -4.89
C LEU A 272 6.49 -2.51 -3.45
N THR A 273 5.59 -1.84 -2.77
CA THR A 273 5.22 -2.16 -1.37
C THR A 273 4.62 -3.54 -1.20
#